data_f49326efe5bc670e8e9b3319d73881c2
#
_entry.id   f49326efe5bc670e8e9b3319d73881c2
#
_cell.length_a   1.000
_cell.length_b   1.000
_cell.length_c   1.000
_cell.angle_alpha   90.00
_cell.angle_beta   90.00
_cell.angle_gamma   90.00
#
_symmetry.space_group_name_H-M   'P 1'
#
loop_
_entity.id
_entity.type
_entity.pdbx_description
1 polymer ?
#
loop_
_entity_poly.entity_id
_entity_poly.type
_entity_poly.pdbx_seq_one_letter_code
_entity_poly.pdbx_strand_id
1 'polypeptide(L)'
;FFLLALISCVKEEEDSPLLSAPVITLKEESPIYKTKIGREITIAPVYENTDSETTFNWTIDGKSICTTSTLTFSADEAGRYFILISATNAGGTTEKEIRIDVFQLDVPTISIADADKGFKVLQGSELTITPIVDSFLETSYSWQINGEDISNELTCTLPTIELGEYQVRFATHNEDGDDEVTFKVEVCSPDQVDFNWTFLQTEYNMSAGRTIRIKPVDVNNALDAVYT
;
A
#
# COMPACT_ATOMS: atom_id res chain seq x y z
N PHE A 1 -18.39 97.48 -20.45
CA PHE A 1 -18.70 96.14 -20.88
C PHE A 1 -17.72 95.22 -20.19
N PHE A 2 -18.20 94.51 -19.21
CA PHE A 2 -17.43 93.51 -18.46
C PHE A 2 -17.72 92.13 -19.09
N LEU A 3 -16.71 91.51 -19.68
CA LEU A 3 -16.81 90.17 -20.26
C LEU A 3 -16.50 89.14 -19.17
N LEU A 4 -17.52 88.40 -18.72
CA LEU A 4 -17.36 87.31 -17.77
C LEU A 4 -16.93 86.05 -18.53
N ALA A 5 -15.68 85.61 -18.39
CA ALA A 5 -15.21 84.35 -18.93
C ALA A 5 -15.61 83.24 -17.97
N LEU A 6 -16.52 82.36 -18.40
CA LEU A 6 -16.83 81.12 -17.74
C LEU A 6 -15.73 80.07 -18.06
N ILE A 7 -14.86 79.80 -17.09
CA ILE A 7 -13.92 78.66 -17.19
C ILE A 7 -14.70 77.42 -16.77
N SER A 8 -15.08 76.59 -17.72
CA SER A 8 -15.58 75.22 -17.47
C SER A 8 -14.39 74.36 -17.15
N CYS A 9 -14.28 73.93 -15.90
CA CYS A 9 -13.34 72.87 -15.49
C CYS A 9 -13.92 71.55 -15.95
N VAL A 10 -13.48 71.04 -17.08
CA VAL A 10 -13.74 69.67 -17.47
C VAL A 10 -12.84 68.79 -16.57
N LYS A 11 -13.45 68.04 -15.66
CA LYS A 11 -12.76 67.02 -14.93
C LYS A 11 -12.42 65.94 -15.95
N GLU A 12 -11.16 65.81 -16.34
CA GLU A 12 -10.68 64.60 -16.99
C GLU A 12 -10.93 63.46 -16.01
N GLU A 13 -11.88 62.58 -16.33
CA GLU A 13 -11.94 61.25 -15.69
C GLU A 13 -10.66 60.55 -16.14
N GLU A 14 -9.76 60.32 -15.20
CA GLU A 14 -8.65 59.39 -15.42
C GLU A 14 -9.29 58.04 -15.84
N ASP A 15 -9.10 57.70 -17.10
CA ASP A 15 -9.47 56.42 -17.67
C ASP A 15 -8.55 55.35 -17.01
N SER A 16 -8.93 54.94 -15.81
CA SER A 16 -8.25 53.81 -15.15
C SER A 16 -8.30 52.62 -16.12
N PRO A 17 -7.17 52.03 -16.47
CA PRO A 17 -7.17 50.92 -17.41
C PRO A 17 -8.14 49.84 -16.92
N LEU A 18 -9.16 49.56 -17.74
CA LEU A 18 -10.13 48.52 -17.44
C LEU A 18 -9.37 47.20 -17.14
N LEU A 19 -9.43 46.74 -15.90
CA LEU A 19 -8.82 45.51 -15.49
C LEU A 19 -9.47 44.38 -16.31
N SER A 20 -8.65 43.57 -16.96
CA SER A 20 -9.14 42.39 -17.68
C SER A 20 -9.43 41.24 -16.70
N ALA A 21 -10.36 40.36 -17.05
CA ALA A 21 -10.60 39.14 -16.27
C ALA A 21 -9.30 38.33 -16.07
N PRO A 22 -9.15 37.63 -14.97
CA PRO A 22 -7.99 36.77 -14.75
C PRO A 22 -7.81 35.72 -15.86
N VAL A 23 -6.56 35.34 -16.16
CA VAL A 23 -6.26 34.24 -17.05
C VAL A 23 -5.77 33.06 -16.19
N ILE A 24 -6.33 31.89 -16.39
CA ILE A 24 -5.92 30.65 -15.71
C ILE A 24 -5.16 29.78 -16.70
N THR A 25 -3.89 29.53 -16.46
CA THR A 25 -3.04 28.65 -17.26
C THR A 25 -2.72 27.42 -16.47
N LEU A 26 -3.12 26.26 -17.00
CA LEU A 26 -2.81 24.94 -16.48
C LEU A 26 -1.64 24.34 -17.28
N LYS A 27 -1.00 23.32 -16.74
CA LYS A 27 0.12 22.64 -17.40
C LYS A 27 -0.23 22.10 -18.80
N GLU A 28 -1.50 21.75 -18.99
CA GLU A 28 -2.10 21.29 -20.25
C GLU A 28 -3.51 21.91 -20.39
N GLU A 29 -4.09 21.91 -21.58
CA GLU A 29 -5.39 22.55 -21.84
C GLU A 29 -6.55 21.86 -21.07
N SER A 30 -6.49 20.54 -20.91
CA SER A 30 -7.45 19.76 -20.11
C SER A 30 -6.72 18.68 -19.31
N PRO A 31 -6.00 19.07 -18.24
CA PRO A 31 -5.12 18.16 -17.55
C PRO A 31 -5.92 17.12 -16.77
N ILE A 32 -5.44 15.86 -16.86
CA ILE A 32 -5.88 14.78 -16.01
C ILE A 32 -4.79 14.54 -14.98
N TYR A 33 -5.09 14.88 -13.75
CA TYR A 33 -4.23 14.58 -12.63
C TYR A 33 -4.52 13.17 -12.10
N LYS A 34 -3.52 12.51 -11.53
CA LYS A 34 -3.65 11.15 -10.99
C LYS A 34 -3.11 11.11 -9.58
N THR A 35 -3.84 10.47 -8.69
CA THR A 35 -3.41 10.18 -7.31
C THR A 35 -4.04 8.87 -6.83
N LYS A 36 -3.72 8.46 -5.61
CA LYS A 36 -4.27 7.28 -4.95
C LYS A 36 -5.08 7.69 -3.72
N ILE A 37 -5.94 6.82 -3.24
CA ILE A 37 -6.73 7.03 -2.02
C ILE A 37 -5.83 7.49 -0.87
N GLY A 38 -6.26 8.56 -0.17
CA GLY A 38 -5.57 9.13 0.98
C GLY A 38 -4.27 9.87 0.66
N ARG A 39 -3.80 9.87 -0.60
CA ARG A 39 -2.61 10.62 -1.00
C ARG A 39 -2.97 12.01 -1.51
N GLU A 40 -2.25 13.00 -1.03
CA GLU A 40 -2.44 14.40 -1.42
C GLU A 40 -1.77 14.70 -2.78
N ILE A 41 -2.45 15.53 -3.58
CA ILE A 41 -1.90 16.15 -4.78
C ILE A 41 -2.10 17.65 -4.71
N THR A 42 -1.07 18.42 -5.09
CA THR A 42 -1.15 19.88 -5.14
C THR A 42 -1.22 20.35 -6.58
N ILE A 43 -2.23 21.17 -6.89
CA ILE A 43 -2.48 21.77 -8.19
C ILE A 43 -2.29 23.27 -8.04
N ALA A 44 -1.32 23.81 -8.78
CA ALA A 44 -0.92 25.21 -8.75
C ALA A 44 -0.95 25.80 -10.18
N PRO A 45 -2.11 26.34 -10.62
CA PRO A 45 -2.19 27.05 -11.88
C PRO A 45 -1.34 28.33 -11.87
N VAL A 46 -0.97 28.79 -13.05
CA VAL A 46 -0.41 30.12 -13.24
C VAL A 46 -1.55 31.10 -13.55
N TYR A 47 -1.55 32.24 -12.90
CA TYR A 47 -2.58 33.27 -13.08
C TYR A 47 -1.94 34.55 -13.62
N GLU A 48 -2.64 35.17 -14.57
CA GLU A 48 -2.31 36.51 -15.08
C GLU A 48 -3.52 37.42 -14.85
N ASN A 49 -3.31 38.74 -14.93
CA ASN A 49 -4.31 39.78 -14.68
C ASN A 49 -4.96 39.67 -13.29
N THR A 50 -4.16 39.33 -12.29
CA THR A 50 -4.61 39.26 -10.89
C THR A 50 -4.11 40.46 -10.09
N ASP A 51 -4.88 40.82 -9.07
CA ASP A 51 -4.58 41.88 -8.09
C ASP A 51 -4.83 41.39 -6.66
N SER A 52 -4.72 42.28 -5.68
CA SER A 52 -4.95 41.94 -4.27
C SER A 52 -6.41 41.64 -3.93
N GLU A 53 -7.36 41.96 -4.79
CA GLU A 53 -8.80 41.75 -4.62
C GLU A 53 -9.27 40.49 -5.39
N THR A 54 -8.40 39.88 -6.17
CA THR A 54 -8.74 38.69 -6.93
C THR A 54 -9.07 37.52 -5.97
N THR A 55 -10.24 36.95 -6.18
CA THR A 55 -10.72 35.81 -5.42
C THR A 55 -10.64 34.53 -6.23
N PHE A 56 -10.35 33.44 -5.56
CA PHE A 56 -10.27 32.09 -6.14
C PHE A 56 -11.32 31.21 -5.49
N ASN A 57 -11.86 30.27 -6.26
CA ASN A 57 -12.76 29.26 -5.72
C ASN A 57 -12.62 27.96 -6.51
N TRP A 58 -12.52 26.86 -5.80
CA TRP A 58 -12.47 25.51 -6.33
C TRP A 58 -13.72 24.77 -5.89
N THR A 59 -14.42 24.18 -6.82
CA THR A 59 -15.69 23.50 -6.53
C THR A 59 -15.72 22.08 -7.09
N ILE A 60 -16.38 21.19 -6.35
CA ILE A 60 -16.82 19.86 -6.81
C ILE A 60 -18.33 19.83 -6.68
N ASP A 61 -19.04 19.47 -7.75
CA ASP A 61 -20.51 19.41 -7.79
C ASP A 61 -21.16 20.72 -7.27
N GLY A 62 -20.55 21.86 -7.59
CA GLY A 62 -21.00 23.19 -7.17
C GLY A 62 -20.73 23.54 -5.70
N LYS A 63 -20.10 22.66 -4.92
CA LYS A 63 -19.69 22.95 -3.53
C LYS A 63 -18.25 23.45 -3.50
N SER A 64 -18.02 24.57 -2.83
CA SER A 64 -16.67 25.10 -2.62
C SER A 64 -15.87 24.18 -1.70
N ILE A 65 -14.65 23.82 -2.15
CA ILE A 65 -13.71 22.98 -1.42
C ILE A 65 -12.45 23.73 -1.02
N CYS A 66 -12.11 24.80 -1.76
CA CYS A 66 -10.91 25.61 -1.51
C CYS A 66 -11.10 27.02 -2.08
N THR A 67 -10.51 28.04 -1.42
CA THR A 67 -10.57 29.45 -1.85
C THR A 67 -9.20 30.09 -2.03
N THR A 68 -8.14 29.29 -2.09
CA THR A 68 -6.77 29.75 -2.35
C THR A 68 -6.40 29.59 -3.83
N SER A 69 -5.32 30.24 -4.28
CA SER A 69 -4.83 30.13 -5.66
C SER A 69 -4.31 28.72 -6.01
N THR A 70 -4.04 27.88 -5.01
CA THR A 70 -3.60 26.49 -5.17
C THR A 70 -4.58 25.55 -4.48
N LEU A 71 -4.75 24.35 -5.02
CA LEU A 71 -5.55 23.29 -4.42
C LEU A 71 -4.66 22.18 -3.94
N THR A 72 -4.77 21.80 -2.66
CA THR A 72 -4.30 20.50 -2.17
C THR A 72 -5.53 19.61 -2.04
N PHE A 73 -5.53 18.49 -2.75
CA PHE A 73 -6.67 17.58 -2.86
C PHE A 73 -6.27 16.17 -2.44
N SER A 74 -7.13 15.51 -1.66
CA SER A 74 -7.11 14.08 -1.39
C SER A 74 -8.54 13.54 -1.36
N ALA A 75 -8.72 12.25 -1.56
CA ALA A 75 -10.01 11.59 -1.47
C ALA A 75 -9.87 10.22 -0.80
N ASP A 76 -10.91 9.81 -0.07
CA ASP A 76 -11.00 8.53 0.63
C ASP A 76 -11.58 7.41 -0.26
N GLU A 77 -12.11 7.77 -1.43
CA GLU A 77 -12.70 6.83 -2.38
C GLU A 77 -12.06 6.98 -3.77
N ALA A 78 -11.83 5.84 -4.43
CA ALA A 78 -11.38 5.83 -5.81
C ALA A 78 -12.49 6.30 -6.74
N GLY A 79 -12.12 7.08 -7.76
CA GLY A 79 -13.10 7.62 -8.67
C GLY A 79 -12.55 8.74 -9.54
N ARG A 80 -13.45 9.37 -10.28
CA ARG A 80 -13.16 10.54 -11.11
C ARG A 80 -13.79 11.77 -10.48
N TYR A 81 -12.98 12.76 -10.21
CA TYR A 81 -13.39 14.02 -9.61
C TYR A 81 -13.23 15.13 -10.63
N PHE A 82 -14.32 15.81 -10.93
CA PHE A 82 -14.33 16.99 -11.79
C PHE A 82 -14.35 18.22 -10.92
N ILE A 83 -13.33 19.06 -11.05
CA ILE A 83 -13.14 20.24 -10.23
C ILE A 83 -13.16 21.46 -11.12
N LEU A 84 -14.03 22.41 -10.81
CA LEU A 84 -14.09 23.70 -11.45
C LEU A 84 -13.27 24.71 -10.64
N ILE A 85 -12.33 25.38 -11.32
CA ILE A 85 -11.56 26.47 -10.79
C ILE A 85 -12.19 27.77 -11.31
N SER A 86 -12.46 28.73 -10.44
CA SER A 86 -12.82 30.08 -10.83
C SER A 86 -11.87 31.10 -10.21
N ALA A 87 -11.49 32.11 -11.00
CA ALA A 87 -10.75 33.29 -10.55
C ALA A 87 -11.51 34.53 -10.96
N THR A 88 -11.77 35.44 -10.02
CA THR A 88 -12.62 36.61 -10.20
C THR A 88 -11.90 37.85 -9.72
N ASN A 89 -11.90 38.91 -10.54
CA ASN A 89 -11.49 40.26 -10.19
C ASN A 89 -12.54 41.29 -10.70
N ALA A 90 -12.25 42.60 -10.60
CA ALA A 90 -13.14 43.65 -11.09
C ALA A 90 -13.37 43.60 -12.63
N GLY A 91 -12.48 42.96 -13.39
CA GLY A 91 -12.60 42.78 -14.84
C GLY A 91 -13.45 41.57 -15.26
N GLY A 92 -13.83 40.69 -14.33
CA GLY A 92 -14.67 39.52 -14.60
C GLY A 92 -14.21 38.22 -13.95
N THR A 93 -14.82 37.11 -14.37
CA THR A 93 -14.53 35.75 -13.88
C THR A 93 -14.04 34.88 -15.04
N THR A 94 -13.03 34.08 -14.76
CA THR A 94 -12.56 33.03 -15.66
C THR A 94 -12.67 31.70 -14.95
N GLU A 95 -13.12 30.69 -15.67
CA GLU A 95 -13.31 29.34 -15.16
C GLU A 95 -12.53 28.30 -15.99
N LYS A 96 -12.04 27.27 -15.35
CA LYS A 96 -11.40 26.10 -15.96
C LYS A 96 -11.84 24.83 -15.23
N GLU A 97 -12.09 23.77 -15.97
CA GLU A 97 -12.35 22.46 -15.41
C GLU A 97 -11.08 21.59 -15.47
N ILE A 98 -10.85 20.85 -14.41
CA ILE A 98 -9.83 19.80 -14.35
C ILE A 98 -10.45 18.49 -13.91
N ARG A 99 -9.77 17.39 -14.24
CA ARG A 99 -10.13 16.04 -13.78
C ARG A 99 -9.02 15.47 -12.91
N ILE A 100 -9.41 14.87 -11.77
CA ILE A 100 -8.52 14.08 -10.92
C ILE A 100 -9.03 12.65 -10.91
N ASP A 101 -8.20 11.70 -11.37
CA ASP A 101 -8.46 10.27 -11.27
C ASP A 101 -7.77 9.74 -10.00
N VAL A 102 -8.58 9.23 -9.06
CA VAL A 102 -8.11 8.64 -7.80
C VAL A 102 -8.21 7.12 -7.90
N PHE A 103 -7.10 6.43 -7.70
CA PHE A 103 -6.98 4.97 -7.82
C PHE A 103 -6.95 4.30 -6.44
N GLN A 104 -7.32 3.02 -6.40
CA GLN A 104 -7.12 2.17 -5.23
C GLN A 104 -5.62 1.99 -4.96
N LEU A 105 -5.29 1.73 -3.69
CA LEU A 105 -3.96 1.24 -3.32
C LEU A 105 -3.84 -0.23 -3.74
N ASP A 106 -2.63 -0.62 -4.11
CA ASP A 106 -2.23 -2.00 -4.42
C ASP A 106 -1.24 -2.48 -3.34
N VAL A 107 -1.72 -2.59 -2.11
CA VAL A 107 -0.93 -3.13 -1.00
C VAL A 107 -0.68 -4.61 -1.27
N PRO A 108 0.58 -5.09 -1.22
CA PRO A 108 0.87 -6.49 -1.47
C PRO A 108 0.18 -7.39 -0.43
N THR A 109 -0.18 -8.60 -0.83
CA THR A 109 -0.69 -9.63 0.09
C THR A 109 0.11 -10.90 -0.02
N ILE A 110 0.39 -11.55 1.14
CA ILE A 110 1.23 -12.73 1.24
C ILE A 110 0.38 -13.97 1.52
N SER A 111 0.70 -15.05 0.83
CA SER A 111 0.21 -16.39 1.17
C SER A 111 1.37 -17.39 1.19
N ILE A 112 1.54 -18.08 2.32
CA ILE A 112 2.48 -19.19 2.49
C ILE A 112 1.67 -20.40 2.95
N ALA A 113 1.73 -21.49 2.18
CA ALA A 113 1.04 -22.71 2.53
C ALA A 113 1.54 -23.24 3.88
N ASP A 114 0.62 -23.65 4.75
CA ASP A 114 0.88 -24.22 6.08
C ASP A 114 1.66 -23.32 7.07
N ALA A 115 1.80 -22.02 6.80
CA ALA A 115 2.47 -21.08 7.72
C ALA A 115 1.83 -21.05 9.12
N ASP A 116 0.50 -21.22 9.20
CA ASP A 116 -0.28 -21.28 10.43
C ASP A 116 0.06 -22.52 11.29
N LYS A 117 0.48 -23.62 10.68
CA LYS A 117 0.89 -24.85 11.35
C LYS A 117 2.38 -24.87 11.73
N GLY A 118 3.17 -24.00 11.06
CA GLY A 118 4.62 -24.05 11.12
C GLY A 118 5.21 -25.21 10.32
N PHE A 119 6.53 -25.22 10.24
CA PHE A 119 7.27 -26.24 9.49
C PHE A 119 8.13 -27.07 10.44
N LYS A 120 8.21 -28.38 10.17
CA LYS A 120 9.14 -29.28 10.82
C LYS A 120 10.10 -29.84 9.79
N VAL A 121 11.38 -29.81 10.08
CA VAL A 121 12.44 -30.24 9.17
C VAL A 121 13.53 -30.96 9.92
N LEU A 122 14.14 -31.97 9.30
CA LEU A 122 15.29 -32.67 9.87
C LEU A 122 16.56 -31.80 9.75
N GLN A 123 17.38 -31.86 10.77
CA GLN A 123 18.69 -31.23 10.78
C GLN A 123 19.52 -31.65 9.55
N GLY A 124 20.06 -30.64 8.85
CA GLY A 124 20.85 -30.83 7.64
C GLY A 124 20.02 -31.06 6.37
N SER A 125 18.69 -31.13 6.45
CA SER A 125 17.82 -31.14 5.27
C SER A 125 17.62 -29.75 4.72
N GLU A 126 17.18 -29.64 3.47
CA GLU A 126 16.90 -28.38 2.80
C GLU A 126 15.42 -27.99 2.98
N LEU A 127 15.15 -26.78 3.48
CA LEU A 127 13.80 -26.23 3.56
C LEU A 127 13.74 -24.95 2.71
N THR A 128 13.15 -25.06 1.52
CA THR A 128 12.95 -23.94 0.61
C THR A 128 11.49 -23.51 0.62
N ILE A 129 11.24 -22.23 0.85
CA ILE A 129 9.91 -21.64 0.90
C ILE A 129 9.79 -20.59 -0.21
N THR A 130 8.71 -20.69 -0.98
CA THR A 130 8.36 -19.73 -2.02
C THR A 130 6.96 -19.19 -1.72
N PRO A 131 6.85 -17.99 -1.14
CA PRO A 131 5.57 -17.31 -0.92
C PRO A 131 4.86 -17.01 -2.23
N ILE A 132 3.55 -16.95 -2.18
CA ILE A 132 2.74 -16.30 -3.21
C ILE A 132 2.52 -14.87 -2.76
N VAL A 133 2.91 -13.91 -3.59
CA VAL A 133 2.69 -12.47 -3.35
C VAL A 133 1.80 -11.95 -4.46
N ASP A 134 0.65 -11.37 -4.11
CA ASP A 134 -0.27 -10.74 -5.04
C ASP A 134 -0.10 -9.23 -4.96
N SER A 135 0.41 -8.64 -6.02
CA SER A 135 0.58 -7.21 -6.27
C SER A 135 0.88 -6.97 -7.74
N PHE A 136 0.36 -5.88 -8.30
CA PHE A 136 0.67 -5.42 -9.67
C PHE A 136 1.84 -4.43 -9.70
N LEU A 137 2.30 -3.98 -8.54
CA LEU A 137 3.41 -3.05 -8.40
C LEU A 137 4.72 -3.81 -8.16
N GLU A 138 5.83 -3.14 -8.49
CA GLU A 138 7.16 -3.64 -8.15
C GLU A 138 7.27 -3.78 -6.62
N THR A 139 7.59 -4.99 -6.19
CA THR A 139 7.56 -5.38 -4.78
C THR A 139 8.94 -5.87 -4.34
N SER A 140 9.41 -5.38 -3.22
CA SER A 140 10.62 -5.84 -2.54
C SER A 140 10.28 -6.84 -1.44
N TYR A 141 11.26 -7.68 -1.09
CA TYR A 141 11.11 -8.78 -0.15
C TYR A 141 12.17 -8.72 0.95
N SER A 142 11.85 -9.29 2.10
CA SER A 142 12.80 -9.45 3.21
C SER A 142 12.46 -10.70 4.01
N TRP A 143 13.49 -11.52 4.26
CA TRP A 143 13.43 -12.69 5.13
C TRP A 143 14.27 -12.48 6.38
N GLN A 144 13.72 -12.84 7.52
CA GLN A 144 14.41 -12.80 8.80
C GLN A 144 14.25 -14.12 9.54
N ILE A 145 15.30 -14.51 10.26
CA ILE A 145 15.27 -15.59 11.25
C ILE A 145 15.64 -15.01 12.60
N ASN A 146 14.76 -15.12 13.60
CA ASN A 146 14.94 -14.58 14.95
C ASN A 146 15.33 -13.08 14.96
N GLY A 147 14.85 -12.33 13.95
CA GLY A 147 15.10 -10.90 13.77
C GLY A 147 16.37 -10.54 12.97
N GLU A 148 17.14 -11.51 12.52
CA GLU A 148 18.32 -11.30 11.67
C GLU A 148 17.96 -11.49 10.20
N ASP A 149 18.36 -10.54 9.33
CA ASP A 149 18.13 -10.59 7.90
C ASP A 149 18.95 -11.71 7.24
N ILE A 150 18.30 -12.52 6.38
CA ILE A 150 18.93 -13.65 5.70
C ILE A 150 18.82 -13.61 4.19
N SER A 151 17.77 -12.98 3.63
CA SER A 151 17.56 -12.90 2.18
C SER A 151 16.62 -11.74 1.84
N ASN A 152 16.73 -11.23 0.61
CA ASN A 152 15.81 -10.26 -0.02
C ASN A 152 15.18 -10.80 -1.31
N GLU A 153 15.26 -12.08 -1.54
CA GLU A 153 14.65 -12.76 -2.69
C GLU A 153 13.25 -13.27 -2.35
N LEU A 154 12.40 -13.49 -3.36
CA LEU A 154 11.07 -14.07 -3.16
C LEU A 154 11.15 -15.47 -2.55
N THR A 155 12.05 -16.30 -3.05
CA THR A 155 12.28 -17.66 -2.56
C THR A 155 13.47 -17.68 -1.63
N CYS A 156 13.34 -18.33 -0.48
CA CYS A 156 14.42 -18.49 0.48
C CYS A 156 14.60 -19.93 0.89
N THR A 157 15.86 -20.39 0.91
CA THR A 157 16.26 -21.65 1.52
C THR A 157 16.79 -21.38 2.91
N LEU A 158 16.09 -21.93 3.92
CA LEU A 158 16.38 -21.68 5.31
C LEU A 158 17.52 -22.58 5.81
N PRO A 159 18.45 -22.08 6.64
CA PRO A 159 19.48 -22.90 7.27
C PRO A 159 18.85 -23.84 8.30
N THR A 160 19.15 -25.14 8.20
CA THR A 160 18.64 -26.18 9.10
C THR A 160 19.78 -26.91 9.83
N ILE A 161 20.83 -26.17 10.18
CA ILE A 161 22.08 -26.73 10.70
C ILE A 161 21.97 -27.04 12.20
N GLU A 162 21.33 -26.18 12.98
CA GLU A 162 21.22 -26.31 14.43
C GLU A 162 19.81 -26.75 14.82
N LEU A 163 19.75 -27.63 15.85
CA LEU A 163 18.48 -28.07 16.41
C LEU A 163 17.81 -26.92 17.15
N GLY A 164 16.50 -26.80 17.04
CA GLY A 164 15.75 -25.81 17.79
C GLY A 164 14.53 -25.27 17.06
N GLU A 165 13.87 -24.31 17.70
CA GLU A 165 12.72 -23.60 17.17
C GLU A 165 13.17 -22.21 16.71
N TYR A 166 12.82 -21.87 15.49
CA TYR A 166 13.15 -20.59 14.86
C TYR A 166 11.87 -19.85 14.51
N GLN A 167 11.86 -18.55 14.78
CA GLN A 167 10.84 -17.65 14.27
C GLN A 167 11.29 -17.05 12.94
N VAL A 168 10.56 -17.35 11.89
CA VAL A 168 10.83 -16.85 10.54
C VAL A 168 9.80 -15.79 10.20
N ARG A 169 10.27 -14.64 9.70
CA ARG A 169 9.45 -13.55 9.19
C ARG A 169 9.75 -13.37 7.71
N PHE A 170 8.71 -13.31 6.91
CA PHE A 170 8.75 -12.84 5.53
C PHE A 170 7.92 -11.57 5.42
N ALA A 171 8.48 -10.52 4.84
CA ALA A 171 7.82 -9.25 4.63
C ALA A 171 7.95 -8.80 3.18
N THR A 172 6.95 -8.08 2.71
CA THR A 172 6.89 -7.45 1.39
C THR A 172 6.61 -5.97 1.53
N HIS A 173 7.14 -5.18 0.60
CA HIS A 173 6.93 -3.75 0.53
C HIS A 173 6.81 -3.29 -0.91
N ASN A 174 5.85 -2.42 -1.19
CA ASN A 174 5.76 -1.61 -2.40
C ASN A 174 5.43 -0.15 -2.06
N GLU A 175 5.25 0.72 -3.06
CA GLU A 175 4.94 2.14 -2.82
C GLU A 175 3.59 2.38 -2.12
N ASP A 176 2.68 1.40 -2.11
CA ASP A 176 1.34 1.52 -1.53
C ASP A 176 1.22 0.93 -0.13
N GLY A 177 2.15 0.09 0.28
CA GLY A 177 2.16 -0.45 1.64
C GLY A 177 3.00 -1.71 1.81
N ASP A 178 2.79 -2.34 2.95
CA ASP A 178 3.52 -3.50 3.42
C ASP A 178 2.56 -4.61 3.80
N ASP A 179 3.06 -5.85 3.72
CA ASP A 179 2.46 -7.02 4.34
C ASP A 179 3.55 -7.92 4.92
N GLU A 180 3.23 -8.67 5.98
CA GLU A 180 4.17 -9.58 6.62
C GLU A 180 3.50 -10.82 7.16
N VAL A 181 4.22 -11.92 7.14
CA VAL A 181 3.83 -13.16 7.77
C VAL A 181 4.96 -13.70 8.63
N THR A 182 4.61 -14.19 9.81
CA THR A 182 5.55 -14.81 10.74
C THR A 182 5.09 -16.24 11.04
N PHE A 183 6.02 -17.17 11.00
CA PHE A 183 5.76 -18.59 11.27
C PHE A 183 6.95 -19.24 11.98
N LYS A 184 6.72 -20.44 12.49
CA LYS A 184 7.72 -21.23 13.21
C LYS A 184 8.33 -22.29 12.32
N VAL A 185 9.61 -22.53 12.49
CA VAL A 185 10.35 -23.66 11.92
C VAL A 185 11.02 -24.42 13.04
N GLU A 186 10.69 -25.68 13.19
CA GLU A 186 11.32 -26.60 14.15
C GLU A 186 12.31 -27.51 13.42
N VAL A 187 13.58 -27.40 13.77
CA VAL A 187 14.64 -28.27 13.27
C VAL A 187 14.84 -29.41 14.26
N CYS A 188 14.50 -30.62 13.82
CA CYS A 188 14.50 -31.81 14.64
C CYS A 188 15.72 -32.69 14.36
N SER A 189 16.17 -33.44 15.38
CA SER A 189 17.17 -34.50 15.18
C SER A 189 16.57 -35.67 14.39
N PRO A 190 17.30 -36.25 13.46
CA PRO A 190 16.87 -37.47 12.79
C PRO A 190 16.68 -38.67 13.76
N ASP A 191 17.31 -38.63 14.92
CA ASP A 191 17.22 -39.68 15.94
C ASP A 191 16.06 -39.50 16.93
N GLN A 192 15.27 -38.43 16.82
CA GLN A 192 14.12 -38.15 17.70
C GLN A 192 12.81 -38.77 17.17
N VAL A 193 12.86 -40.00 16.69
CA VAL A 193 11.65 -40.80 16.54
C VAL A 193 11.34 -41.42 17.87
N ASP A 194 10.56 -40.76 18.70
CA ASP A 194 10.17 -41.27 20.00
C ASP A 194 8.95 -42.18 19.83
N PHE A 195 9.17 -43.49 19.93
CA PHE A 195 8.10 -44.49 19.91
C PHE A 195 7.51 -44.62 21.30
N ASN A 196 6.41 -43.98 21.57
CA ASN A 196 5.67 -44.24 22.81
C ASN A 196 4.73 -45.44 22.60
N TRP A 197 5.17 -46.60 23.03
CA TRP A 197 4.40 -47.83 22.95
C TRP A 197 3.48 -47.96 24.18
N THR A 198 2.23 -47.55 24.02
CA THR A 198 1.21 -47.84 25.03
C THR A 198 0.56 -49.17 24.68
N PHE A 199 0.88 -50.20 25.40
CA PHE A 199 0.27 -51.52 25.22
C PHE A 199 -0.95 -51.66 26.14
N LEU A 200 -2.06 -52.15 25.59
CA LEU A 200 -3.21 -52.59 26.38
C LEU A 200 -2.88 -53.85 27.22
N GLN A 201 -1.83 -54.53 26.86
CA GLN A 201 -1.33 -55.72 27.48
C GLN A 201 0.20 -55.79 27.41
N THR A 202 0.87 -56.06 28.54
CA THR A 202 2.34 -56.16 28.62
C THR A 202 2.84 -57.57 28.32
N GLU A 203 1.98 -58.57 28.35
CA GLU A 203 2.30 -59.97 28.06
C GLU A 203 1.34 -60.51 27.01
N TYR A 204 1.91 -61.16 26.00
CA TYR A 204 1.18 -61.88 24.95
C TYR A 204 1.61 -63.33 24.89
N ASN A 205 0.68 -64.21 25.26
CA ASN A 205 0.91 -65.64 25.17
C ASN A 205 0.45 -66.20 23.82
N MET A 206 1.34 -66.80 23.06
CA MET A 206 1.07 -67.39 21.76
C MET A 206 1.40 -68.92 21.72
N SER A 207 0.57 -69.63 20.99
CA SER A 207 0.91 -70.99 20.60
C SER A 207 1.94 -71.02 19.46
N ALA A 208 2.81 -72.03 19.43
CA ALA A 208 3.80 -72.18 18.38
C ALA A 208 3.15 -72.13 16.96
N GLY A 209 3.76 -71.31 16.05
CA GLY A 209 3.30 -71.22 14.68
C GLY A 209 2.22 -70.12 14.45
N ARG A 210 1.87 -69.30 15.46
CA ARG A 210 0.97 -68.10 15.31
C ARG A 210 1.77 -66.84 15.20
N THR A 211 1.23 -65.88 14.46
CA THR A 211 1.79 -64.53 14.33
C THR A 211 0.89 -63.55 15.04
N ILE A 212 1.45 -62.63 15.83
CA ILE A 212 0.78 -61.49 16.41
C ILE A 212 1.28 -60.21 15.73
N ARG A 213 0.38 -59.31 15.39
CA ARG A 213 0.71 -57.99 14.93
C ARG A 213 0.44 -56.97 16.04
N ILE A 214 1.49 -56.29 16.46
CA ILE A 214 1.40 -55.21 17.46
C ILE A 214 1.49 -53.90 16.74
N LYS A 215 0.52 -53.03 16.94
CA LYS A 215 0.55 -51.66 16.43
C LYS A 215 0.79 -50.70 17.57
N PRO A 216 1.66 -49.70 17.44
CA PRO A 216 1.75 -48.61 18.40
C PRO A 216 0.44 -47.84 18.43
N VAL A 217 0.03 -47.41 19.63
CA VAL A 217 -1.18 -46.60 19.82
C VAL A 217 -0.87 -45.13 19.58
N ASP A 218 0.30 -44.69 20.01
CA ASP A 218 0.82 -43.34 19.76
C ASP A 218 2.23 -43.40 19.20
N VAL A 219 2.45 -42.65 18.14
CA VAL A 219 3.77 -42.43 17.55
C VAL A 219 4.00 -40.93 17.53
N ASN A 220 4.87 -40.48 18.41
CA ASN A 220 5.32 -39.08 18.39
C ASN A 220 6.53 -39.00 17.45
N ASN A 221 6.33 -38.35 16.32
CA ASN A 221 7.32 -38.31 15.25
C ASN A 221 7.38 -36.88 14.69
N ALA A 222 8.57 -36.37 14.45
CA ALA A 222 8.77 -35.01 13.92
C ALA A 222 8.33 -34.88 12.45
N LEU A 223 8.33 -36.03 11.72
CA LEU A 223 7.91 -36.13 10.32
C LEU A 223 7.22 -37.49 10.13
N ASP A 224 6.44 -37.63 9.04
CA ASP A 224 5.79 -38.89 8.69
C ASP A 224 6.82 -40.02 8.56
N ALA A 225 7.01 -40.78 9.64
CA ALA A 225 7.95 -41.89 9.67
C ALA A 225 7.42 -43.06 8.84
N VAL A 226 8.19 -43.54 7.90
CA VAL A 226 7.92 -44.76 7.16
C VAL A 226 8.52 -45.94 7.94
N TYR A 227 7.67 -46.83 8.44
CA TYR A 227 8.10 -48.05 9.14
C TYR A 227 8.33 -49.14 8.11
N THR A 228 9.51 -49.71 8.08
CA THR A 228 9.86 -50.89 7.28
C THR A 228 9.88 -52.12 8.13
#